data_798ddf3302d140aee25d767221afd78c
#
_entry.id   798ddf3302d140aee25d767221afd78c
#
_cell.length_a   1.000
_cell.length_b   1.000
_cell.length_c   1.000
_cell.angle_alpha   90.00
_cell.angle_beta   90.00
_cell.angle_gamma   90.00
#
_symmetry.space_group_name_H-M   'P 1'
#
loop_
_entity.id
_entity.type
_entity.pdbx_description
1 polymer ?
#
loop_
_entity_poly.entity_id
_entity_poly.type
_entity_poly.pdbx_seq_one_letter_code
_entity_poly.pdbx_strand_id
1 'polypeptide(L)'
;MRVKLTAGSVVVAGIVLLVSAAPLRAHHAFAAEFDEKKPVHFPDATVTKVEFINPHSWIHVDVKQPDGTVENWAIEAGSPNILMRRGITRFTLKVGDKIVVDGYQSKDGTHRANGRDLTLPSGQKLFLGSQENTGAPYEVQRPGVDTQQK
;
A
#
# COMPACT_ATOMS: atom_id res chain seq x y z
N MET A 1 28.49 49.88 13.72
CA MET A 1 28.36 48.66 14.54
C MET A 1 28.74 47.46 13.68
N ARG A 2 29.92 46.85 13.92
CA ARG A 2 30.37 45.67 13.12
C ARG A 2 29.99 44.41 13.84
N VAL A 3 29.05 43.66 13.32
CA VAL A 3 28.67 42.35 13.85
C VAL A 3 29.77 41.35 13.53
N LYS A 4 30.47 40.87 14.56
CA LYS A 4 31.47 39.79 14.40
C LYS A 4 30.70 38.48 14.39
N LEU A 5 30.48 37.88 13.18
CA LEU A 5 30.01 36.49 13.09
C LEU A 5 31.16 35.58 13.54
N THR A 6 30.96 34.87 14.63
CA THR A 6 31.89 33.85 15.12
C THR A 6 31.73 32.55 14.30
N ALA A 7 32.83 31.84 14.08
CA ALA A 7 32.84 30.57 13.31
C ALA A 7 31.82 29.55 13.84
N GLY A 8 31.49 29.60 15.14
CA GLY A 8 30.45 28.73 15.74
C GLY A 8 29.04 28.99 15.20
N SER A 9 28.67 30.24 14.88
CA SER A 9 27.34 30.57 14.37
C SER A 9 27.13 30.05 12.93
N VAL A 10 28.19 29.96 12.14
CA VAL A 10 28.12 29.40 10.77
C VAL A 10 27.97 27.90 10.80
N VAL A 11 28.63 27.21 11.73
CA VAL A 11 28.51 25.74 11.87
C VAL A 11 27.12 25.33 12.31
N VAL A 12 26.51 26.03 13.27
CA VAL A 12 25.15 25.74 13.76
C VAL A 12 24.10 25.98 12.64
N ALA A 13 24.24 27.06 11.86
CA ALA A 13 23.36 27.34 10.72
C ALA A 13 23.50 26.27 9.63
N GLY A 14 24.71 25.77 9.37
CA GLY A 14 24.97 24.69 8.41
C GLY A 14 24.36 23.36 8.82
N ILE A 15 24.42 23.02 10.12
CA ILE A 15 23.83 21.76 10.65
C ILE A 15 22.29 21.83 10.60
N VAL A 16 21.69 22.97 10.91
CA VAL A 16 20.23 23.16 10.83
C VAL A 16 19.73 23.04 9.39
N LEU A 17 20.48 23.56 8.40
CA LEU A 17 20.15 23.42 6.98
C LEU A 17 20.29 21.96 6.46
N LEU A 18 21.23 21.17 6.99
CA LEU A 18 21.42 19.77 6.63
C LEU A 18 20.32 18.84 7.21
N VAL A 19 19.78 19.17 8.39
CA VAL A 19 18.70 18.39 9.02
C VAL A 19 17.35 18.66 8.36
N SER A 20 17.13 19.82 7.74
CA SER A 20 15.89 20.14 7.03
C SER A 20 15.81 19.55 5.62
N ALA A 21 16.87 18.91 5.10
CA ALA A 21 16.90 18.31 3.76
C ALA A 21 16.50 16.82 3.72
N ALA A 22 16.10 16.23 4.83
CA ALA A 22 15.59 14.87 4.83
C ALA A 22 14.11 14.93 5.17
N PRO A 23 13.22 14.91 4.22
CA PRO A 23 12.49 13.71 3.83
C PRO A 23 11.58 13.90 2.61
N LEU A 24 11.94 13.38 1.50
CA LEU A 24 11.02 13.22 0.36
C LEU A 24 10.92 11.74 -0.08
N ARG A 25 11.21 10.81 0.82
CA ARG A 25 11.23 9.38 0.48
C ARG A 25 9.86 8.69 0.53
N ALA A 26 8.84 9.29 1.14
CA ALA A 26 7.54 8.62 1.31
C ALA A 26 6.71 8.55 0.02
N HIS A 27 6.79 9.55 -0.87
CA HIS A 27 5.99 9.58 -2.10
C HIS A 27 6.48 8.66 -3.23
N HIS A 28 7.69 8.10 -3.10
CA HIS A 28 8.28 7.25 -4.14
C HIS A 28 8.23 5.75 -3.83
N ALA A 29 7.72 5.33 -2.68
CA ALA A 29 7.78 3.92 -2.26
C ALA A 29 7.02 3.01 -3.23
N PHE A 30 5.78 3.34 -3.61
CA PHE A 30 5.01 2.55 -4.57
C PHE A 30 5.72 2.45 -5.92
N ALA A 31 6.03 3.60 -6.53
CA ALA A 31 6.67 3.66 -7.84
C ALA A 31 8.10 3.07 -7.86
N ALA A 32 8.74 2.91 -6.71
CA ALA A 32 10.03 2.24 -6.61
C ALA A 32 9.90 0.71 -6.66
N GLU A 33 8.86 0.15 -6.02
CA GLU A 33 8.72 -1.29 -5.81
C GLU A 33 7.66 -1.93 -6.71
N PHE A 34 6.57 -1.25 -7.02
CA PHE A 34 5.43 -1.80 -7.74
C PHE A 34 5.24 -1.16 -9.12
N ASP A 35 4.61 -1.91 -10.03
CA ASP A 35 4.38 -1.49 -11.41
C ASP A 35 2.88 -1.32 -11.68
N GLU A 36 2.42 -0.08 -11.83
CA GLU A 36 1.03 0.24 -12.15
C GLU A 36 0.55 -0.36 -13.49
N LYS A 37 1.50 -0.74 -14.37
CA LYS A 37 1.22 -1.39 -15.65
C LYS A 37 1.10 -2.92 -15.54
N LYS A 38 1.31 -3.46 -14.35
CA LYS A 38 1.15 -4.88 -14.06
C LYS A 38 0.02 -5.11 -13.03
N PRO A 39 -1.24 -4.84 -13.38
CA PRO A 39 -2.35 -5.13 -12.49
C PRO A 39 -2.45 -6.63 -12.23
N VAL A 40 -2.79 -6.99 -11.00
CA VAL A 40 -3.14 -8.36 -10.60
C VAL A 40 -4.58 -8.40 -10.13
N HIS A 41 -5.28 -9.48 -10.48
CA HIS A 41 -6.64 -9.79 -10.04
C HIS A 41 -6.72 -11.24 -9.63
N PHE A 42 -6.95 -11.49 -8.35
CA PHE A 42 -7.08 -12.83 -7.77
C PHE A 42 -8.52 -13.05 -7.30
N PRO A 43 -9.38 -13.69 -8.11
CA PRO A 43 -10.81 -13.83 -7.80
C PRO A 43 -11.11 -14.86 -6.70
N ASP A 44 -10.19 -15.76 -6.37
CA ASP A 44 -10.34 -16.83 -5.39
C ASP A 44 -9.03 -17.08 -4.63
N ALA A 45 -8.51 -16.03 -3.99
CA ALA A 45 -7.32 -16.14 -3.17
C ALA A 45 -7.67 -16.69 -1.78
N THR A 46 -6.89 -17.65 -1.29
CA THR A 46 -7.07 -18.20 0.07
C THR A 46 -6.10 -17.57 1.05
N VAL A 47 -6.58 -16.94 2.09
CA VAL A 47 -5.73 -16.34 3.14
C VAL A 47 -4.95 -17.42 3.87
N THR A 48 -3.62 -17.31 3.90
CA THR A 48 -2.73 -18.22 4.63
C THR A 48 -2.13 -17.59 5.88
N LYS A 49 -1.94 -16.24 5.89
CA LYS A 49 -1.38 -15.50 7.02
C LYS A 49 -1.76 -14.02 6.92
N VAL A 50 -1.92 -13.37 8.07
CA VAL A 50 -2.08 -11.91 8.15
C VAL A 50 -1.07 -11.36 9.14
N GLU A 51 -0.27 -10.39 8.70
CA GLU A 51 0.72 -9.69 9.51
C GLU A 51 0.31 -8.23 9.65
N PHE A 52 -0.12 -7.87 10.87
CA PHE A 52 -0.53 -6.49 11.22
C PHE A 52 0.66 -5.79 11.87
N ILE A 53 1.64 -5.39 11.06
CA ILE A 53 2.93 -4.82 11.49
C ILE A 53 3.20 -3.47 10.83
N ASN A 54 4.07 -2.65 11.43
CA ASN A 54 4.56 -1.42 10.84
C ASN A 54 5.83 -1.68 10.00
N PRO A 55 6.09 -0.90 8.93
CA PRO A 55 5.28 0.21 8.42
C PRO A 55 4.07 -0.25 7.59
N HIS A 56 4.06 -1.47 7.07
CA HIS A 56 3.01 -2.00 6.21
C HIS A 56 2.52 -3.35 6.74
N SER A 57 1.20 -3.56 6.67
CA SER A 57 0.60 -4.87 6.92
C SER A 57 0.73 -5.75 5.68
N TRP A 58 0.75 -7.07 5.90
CA TRP A 58 0.85 -8.06 4.83
C TRP A 58 -0.26 -9.09 4.93
N ILE A 59 -0.85 -9.43 3.80
CA ILE A 59 -1.81 -10.51 3.67
C ILE A 59 -1.19 -11.54 2.74
N HIS A 60 -0.86 -12.71 3.26
CA HIS A 60 -0.36 -13.83 2.48
C HIS A 60 -1.52 -14.66 1.99
N VAL A 61 -1.49 -15.01 0.73
CA VAL A 61 -2.56 -15.78 0.08
C VAL A 61 -2.00 -16.85 -0.83
N ASP A 62 -2.74 -17.94 -0.96
CA ASP A 62 -2.56 -18.96 -1.98
C ASP A 62 -3.46 -18.63 -3.16
N VAL A 63 -2.89 -18.57 -4.35
CA VAL A 63 -3.59 -18.34 -5.60
C VAL A 63 -3.45 -19.59 -6.47
N LYS A 64 -4.57 -20.27 -6.74
CA LYS A 64 -4.60 -21.42 -7.62
C LYS A 64 -4.56 -21.00 -9.08
N GLN A 65 -3.59 -21.53 -9.81
CA GLN A 65 -3.44 -21.28 -11.24
C GLN A 65 -4.30 -22.24 -12.07
N PRO A 66 -4.57 -21.92 -13.34
CA PRO A 66 -5.36 -22.79 -14.25
C PRO A 66 -4.76 -24.19 -14.48
N ASP A 67 -3.45 -24.32 -14.37
CA ASP A 67 -2.74 -25.60 -14.47
C ASP A 67 -2.81 -26.45 -13.20
N GLY A 68 -3.45 -25.94 -12.13
CA GLY A 68 -3.59 -26.57 -10.83
C GLY A 68 -2.46 -26.29 -9.85
N THR A 69 -1.40 -25.60 -10.26
CA THR A 69 -0.35 -25.16 -9.33
C THR A 69 -0.87 -24.09 -8.36
N VAL A 70 -0.20 -23.95 -7.23
CA VAL A 70 -0.53 -22.93 -6.23
C VAL A 70 0.65 -21.99 -6.07
N GLU A 71 0.40 -20.72 -6.25
CA GLU A 71 1.37 -19.66 -6.01
C GLU A 71 1.08 -18.98 -4.68
N ASN A 72 2.13 -18.84 -3.85
CA ASN A 72 2.04 -18.01 -2.65
C ASN A 72 2.32 -16.56 -3.01
N TRP A 73 1.38 -15.68 -2.70
CA TRP A 73 1.51 -14.24 -2.89
C TRP A 73 1.54 -13.50 -1.56
N ALA A 74 2.38 -12.46 -1.48
CA ALA A 74 2.40 -11.52 -0.37
C ALA A 74 1.79 -10.19 -0.84
N ILE A 75 0.66 -9.83 -0.26
CA ILE A 75 -0.11 -8.63 -0.60
C ILE A 75 0.19 -7.56 0.44
N GLU A 76 0.89 -6.50 0.03
CA GLU A 76 1.15 -5.34 0.86
C GLU A 76 -0.12 -4.51 1.04
N ALA A 77 -0.40 -4.11 2.26
CA ALA A 77 -1.50 -3.24 2.63
C ALA A 77 -0.98 -2.02 3.42
N GLY A 78 -1.85 -1.08 3.71
CA GLY A 78 -1.52 0.08 4.52
C GLY A 78 -1.03 -0.29 5.91
N SER A 79 -0.49 0.69 6.64
CA SER A 79 -0.09 0.50 8.03
C SER A 79 -1.29 0.09 8.90
N PRO A 80 -1.06 -0.61 10.03
CA PRO A 80 -2.14 -1.00 10.95
C PRO A 80 -3.06 0.16 11.35
N ASN A 81 -2.49 1.34 11.61
CA ASN A 81 -3.27 2.51 11.99
C ASN A 81 -4.20 3.01 10.88
N ILE A 82 -3.74 2.98 9.63
CA ILE A 82 -4.56 3.37 8.48
C ILE A 82 -5.68 2.36 8.26
N LEU A 83 -5.36 1.07 8.31
CA LEU A 83 -6.35 0.00 8.14
C LEU A 83 -7.42 0.03 9.23
N MET A 84 -7.04 0.22 10.50
CA MET A 84 -7.98 0.32 11.61
C MET A 84 -8.95 1.50 11.48
N ARG A 85 -8.51 2.66 10.99
CA ARG A 85 -9.40 3.79 10.70
C ARG A 85 -10.45 3.48 9.63
N ARG A 86 -10.19 2.47 8.80
CA ARG A 86 -11.11 1.97 7.75
C ARG A 86 -11.93 0.76 8.20
N GLY A 87 -11.85 0.42 9.50
CA GLY A 87 -12.54 -0.73 10.07
C GLY A 87 -11.88 -2.07 9.78
N ILE A 88 -10.67 -2.08 9.23
CA ILE A 88 -9.90 -3.30 8.97
C ILE A 88 -8.99 -3.58 10.17
N THR A 89 -9.25 -4.64 10.89
CA THR A 89 -8.50 -5.05 12.07
C THR A 89 -7.78 -6.38 11.80
N ARG A 90 -6.93 -6.80 12.74
CA ARG A 90 -6.29 -8.13 12.71
C ARG A 90 -7.28 -9.30 12.69
N PHE A 91 -8.55 -9.05 13.01
CA PHE A 91 -9.61 -10.06 13.06
C PHE A 91 -10.54 -10.01 11.86
N THR A 92 -10.35 -9.04 10.95
CA THR A 92 -11.18 -8.88 9.74
C THR A 92 -11.01 -10.03 8.78
N LEU A 93 -9.79 -10.58 8.70
CA LEU A 93 -9.47 -11.75 7.88
C LEU A 93 -9.02 -12.90 8.76
N LYS A 94 -9.39 -14.11 8.35
CA LYS A 94 -8.98 -15.37 8.99
C LYS A 94 -8.26 -16.26 7.99
N VAL A 95 -7.33 -17.05 8.47
CA VAL A 95 -6.70 -18.11 7.66
C VAL A 95 -7.81 -19.03 7.11
N GLY A 96 -7.76 -19.30 5.82
CA GLY A 96 -8.76 -20.07 5.10
C GLY A 96 -9.86 -19.24 4.44
N ASP A 97 -9.97 -17.94 4.72
CA ASP A 97 -10.94 -17.08 4.04
C ASP A 97 -10.64 -17.02 2.54
N LYS A 98 -11.72 -17.10 1.74
CA LYS A 98 -11.67 -16.87 0.30
C LYS A 98 -11.94 -15.40 0.03
N ILE A 99 -11.01 -14.72 -0.62
CA ILE A 99 -11.09 -13.28 -0.88
C ILE A 99 -10.79 -12.98 -2.34
N VAL A 100 -11.30 -11.85 -2.82
CA VAL A 100 -10.84 -11.28 -4.07
C VAL A 100 -9.83 -10.19 -3.76
N VAL A 101 -8.70 -10.19 -4.47
CA VAL A 101 -7.65 -9.18 -4.31
C VAL A 101 -7.39 -8.52 -5.65
N ASP A 102 -7.40 -7.20 -5.65
CA ASP A 102 -6.96 -6.36 -6.76
C ASP A 102 -5.75 -5.54 -6.33
N GLY A 103 -4.75 -5.44 -7.19
CA GLY A 103 -3.52 -4.71 -6.88
C GLY A 103 -2.55 -4.64 -8.04
N TYR A 104 -1.29 -4.41 -7.72
CA TYR A 104 -0.22 -4.22 -8.71
C TYR A 104 1.01 -5.04 -8.33
N GLN A 105 1.54 -5.81 -9.26
CA GLN A 105 2.71 -6.67 -9.03
C GLN A 105 3.97 -5.85 -8.80
N SER A 106 4.90 -6.41 -8.03
CA SER A 106 6.24 -5.88 -7.86
C SER A 106 7.01 -5.85 -9.19
N LYS A 107 7.86 -4.85 -9.36
CA LYS A 107 8.69 -4.66 -10.56
C LYS A 107 9.69 -5.78 -10.81
N ASP A 108 10.17 -6.38 -9.72
CA ASP A 108 11.12 -7.50 -9.75
C ASP A 108 10.49 -8.82 -10.24
N GLY A 109 9.16 -8.84 -10.46
CA GLY A 109 8.43 -9.99 -10.95
C GLY A 109 8.21 -11.09 -9.92
N THR A 110 8.52 -10.86 -8.66
CA THR A 110 8.21 -11.80 -7.58
C THR A 110 6.71 -11.86 -7.31
N HIS A 111 6.26 -12.87 -6.55
CA HIS A 111 4.87 -13.02 -6.11
C HIS A 111 4.56 -12.06 -4.94
N ARG A 112 4.83 -10.78 -5.17
CA ARG A 112 4.47 -9.67 -4.29
C ARG A 112 3.59 -8.70 -5.05
N ALA A 113 2.57 -8.17 -4.38
CA ALA A 113 1.71 -7.14 -4.94
C ALA A 113 1.38 -6.07 -3.90
N ASN A 114 1.24 -4.84 -4.34
CA ASN A 114 0.61 -3.79 -3.53
C ASN A 114 -0.90 -3.96 -3.67
N GLY A 115 -1.58 -4.27 -2.57
CA GLY A 115 -3.01 -4.47 -2.52
C GLY A 115 -3.74 -3.13 -2.60
N ARG A 116 -4.66 -3.02 -3.56
CA ARG A 116 -5.54 -1.86 -3.70
C ARG A 116 -6.89 -2.12 -3.04
N ASP A 117 -7.60 -3.12 -3.54
CA ASP A 117 -8.94 -3.48 -3.09
C ASP A 117 -8.97 -4.94 -2.65
N LEU A 118 -9.78 -5.23 -1.65
CA LEU A 118 -10.03 -6.56 -1.14
C LEU A 118 -11.53 -6.75 -0.98
N THR A 119 -12.07 -7.86 -1.49
CA THR A 119 -13.45 -8.23 -1.26
C THR A 119 -13.50 -9.44 -0.31
N LEU A 120 -14.19 -9.27 0.81
CA LEU A 120 -14.40 -10.31 1.81
C LEU A 120 -15.38 -11.39 1.31
N PRO A 121 -15.43 -12.58 1.94
CA PRO A 121 -16.45 -13.60 1.63
C PRO A 121 -17.89 -13.11 1.72
N SER A 122 -18.14 -12.08 2.56
CA SER A 122 -19.43 -11.41 2.69
C SER A 122 -19.81 -10.53 1.49
N GLY A 123 -18.89 -10.32 0.54
CA GLY A 123 -19.05 -9.37 -0.56
C GLY A 123 -18.68 -7.92 -0.21
N GLN A 124 -18.32 -7.64 1.03
CA GLN A 124 -17.87 -6.30 1.43
C GLN A 124 -16.52 -5.98 0.80
N LYS A 125 -16.44 -4.82 0.14
CA LYS A 125 -15.19 -4.30 -0.43
C LYS A 125 -14.47 -3.42 0.58
N LEU A 126 -13.16 -3.63 0.71
CA LEU A 126 -12.26 -2.90 1.59
C LEU A 126 -11.10 -2.32 0.78
N PHE A 127 -10.75 -1.07 1.06
CA PHE A 127 -9.58 -0.45 0.44
C PHE A 127 -8.34 -0.70 1.30
N LEU A 128 -7.34 -1.41 0.75
CA LEU A 128 -6.11 -1.81 1.44
C LEU A 128 -5.01 -0.76 1.35
N GLY A 129 -4.97 0.03 0.28
CA GLY A 129 -3.87 0.96 -0.01
C GLY A 129 -3.68 2.01 1.09
N SER A 130 -2.46 2.49 1.30
CA SER A 130 -2.21 3.74 2.01
C SER A 130 -2.55 4.92 1.09
N GLN A 131 -2.93 6.08 1.63
CA GLN A 131 -3.11 7.29 0.83
C GLN A 131 -1.79 7.72 0.15
N GLU A 132 -0.66 7.30 0.71
CA GLU A 132 0.68 7.56 0.22
C GLU A 132 1.10 6.61 -0.91
N ASN A 133 0.42 5.46 -1.05
CA ASN A 133 0.68 4.42 -2.04
C ASN A 133 -0.36 4.38 -3.18
N THR A 134 -1.19 5.39 -3.31
CA THR A 134 -2.07 5.54 -4.47
C THR A 134 -1.26 6.09 -5.65
N GLY A 135 -0.32 5.31 -6.15
CA GLY A 135 0.47 5.66 -7.33
C GLY A 135 -0.34 5.68 -8.63
N ALA A 136 -1.56 5.21 -8.63
CA ALA A 136 -2.50 5.33 -9.74
C ALA A 136 -3.55 6.40 -9.42
N PRO A 137 -3.90 7.28 -10.38
CA PRO A 137 -5.06 8.16 -10.26
C PRO A 137 -6.28 7.30 -9.91
N TYR A 138 -6.85 7.54 -8.75
CA TYR A 138 -8.05 6.85 -8.30
C TYR A 138 -9.24 7.37 -9.10
N GLU A 139 -9.43 6.87 -10.30
CA GLU A 139 -10.70 6.98 -10.97
C GLU A 139 -11.65 5.94 -10.36
N VAL A 140 -12.38 6.40 -9.34
CA VAL A 140 -13.50 5.65 -8.79
C VAL A 140 -14.57 5.56 -9.88
N GLN A 141 -14.53 4.52 -10.68
CA GLN A 141 -15.77 4.09 -11.31
C GLN A 141 -16.68 3.55 -10.20
N ARG A 142 -17.42 4.46 -9.57
CA ARG A 142 -18.60 4.07 -8.81
C ARG A 142 -19.66 3.64 -9.81
N PRO A 143 -20.09 2.38 -9.83
CA PRO A 143 -21.26 2.03 -10.60
C PRO A 143 -22.45 2.83 -10.02
N GLY A 144 -23.01 3.76 -10.76
CA GLY A 144 -24.28 4.39 -10.45
C GLY A 144 -24.26 5.80 -9.86
N VAL A 145 -23.24 6.62 -10.12
CA VAL A 145 -23.36 8.08 -9.91
C VAL A 145 -23.21 8.76 -11.27
N ASP A 146 -24.34 8.97 -11.93
CA ASP A 146 -24.47 9.93 -13.03
C ASP A 146 -24.03 11.32 -12.57
N THR A 147 -22.86 11.75 -13.02
CA THR A 147 -22.50 13.16 -12.97
C THR A 147 -23.20 13.91 -14.09
N GLN A 148 -24.50 14.12 -13.93
CA GLN A 148 -25.15 15.26 -14.56
C GLN A 148 -24.96 16.45 -13.62
N GLN A 149 -23.94 17.24 -13.86
CA GLN A 149 -23.98 18.65 -13.51
C GLN A 149 -23.44 19.49 -14.66
N LYS A 150 -24.36 20.35 -15.10
CA LYS A 150 -24.20 21.39 -16.11
C LYS A 150 -23.07 22.36 -15.79
#